data_a1b9e5fd79537e4b09376b08afdac4d1
#
_entry.id   a1b9e5fd79537e4b09376b08afdac4d1
#
_cell.length_a   1.000
_cell.length_b   1.000
_cell.length_c   1.000
_cell.angle_alpha   90.00
_cell.angle_beta   90.00
_cell.angle_gamma   90.00
#
_symmetry.space_group_name_H-M   'P 1'
#
loop_
_entity.id
_entity.type
_entity.pdbx_description
1 polymer ?
#
loop_
_entity_poly.entity_id
_entity_poly.type
_entity_poly.pdbx_seq_one_letter_code
_entity_poly.pdbx_strand_id
1 'polypeptide(L)'
;SGSDVFNPGNTDPIFFRNMSYVFVESDYIKYVFEEKYRKKRMYKYQHIKSLGYPDLEQFFDESEVGMVKKIMWTPRWSYDKKLGGSHFFEYKDDIFKIKEENPDIELVFRPHPLMFEQFINQGLMTADEEEAFKSKIREASIKYDSDSMISNAIHENDLLITDYSSIIINFFLTGKPIIYCKANYDLNDDYSRMAEGIYVAENSEQLSQYVKMLINGKDPLKEKRAEIISEYKKKHVGSAKRIVDCLTAAKNK
;
A
#
# COMPACT_ATOMS: atom_id res chain seq x y z
N SER A 1 7.87 -12.60 -4.07
CA SER A 1 8.09 -12.54 -2.61
C SER A 1 7.39 -11.31 -2.08
N GLY A 2 6.42 -11.52 -1.21
CA GLY A 2 5.53 -10.49 -0.71
C GLY A 2 6.23 -9.23 -0.19
N SER A 3 5.44 -8.19 0.02
CA SER A 3 5.93 -6.95 0.61
C SER A 3 6.78 -7.26 1.84
N ASP A 4 7.91 -6.60 2.01
CA ASP A 4 8.82 -6.80 3.17
C ASP A 4 8.11 -6.56 4.51
N VAL A 5 6.99 -5.83 4.50
CA VAL A 5 6.15 -5.57 5.68
C VAL A 5 5.55 -6.87 6.25
N PHE A 6 5.24 -7.84 5.38
CA PHE A 6 4.62 -9.12 5.78
C PHE A 6 5.52 -10.32 5.50
N ASN A 7 6.79 -10.09 5.14
CA ASN A 7 7.72 -11.20 4.91
C ASN A 7 8.30 -11.71 6.25
N PRO A 8 7.83 -12.86 6.77
CA PRO A 8 8.40 -13.44 7.99
C PRO A 8 9.88 -13.81 7.84
N GLY A 9 10.45 -13.63 6.62
CA GLY A 9 11.85 -13.83 6.32
C GLY A 9 12.78 -12.96 7.16
N ASN A 10 12.40 -11.71 7.42
CA ASN A 10 13.21 -10.72 8.15
C ASN A 10 12.95 -10.72 9.67
N THR A 11 12.01 -11.52 10.17
CA THR A 11 11.74 -11.57 11.60
C THR A 11 12.84 -12.36 12.31
N ASP A 12 13.51 -11.70 13.26
CA ASP A 12 14.50 -12.34 14.12
C ASP A 12 13.85 -13.49 14.91
N PRO A 13 14.29 -14.74 14.72
CA PRO A 13 13.77 -15.87 15.47
C PRO A 13 13.94 -15.71 16.99
N ILE A 14 14.95 -14.95 17.44
CA ILE A 14 15.21 -14.69 18.85
C ILE A 14 14.12 -13.80 19.43
N PHE A 15 13.66 -12.77 18.70
CA PHE A 15 12.58 -11.91 19.11
C PHE A 15 11.28 -12.71 19.38
N PHE A 16 10.92 -13.63 18.47
CA PHE A 16 9.72 -14.45 18.62
C PHE A 16 9.83 -15.58 19.64
N ARG A 17 11.06 -15.97 20.03
CA ARG A 17 11.28 -17.05 21.00
C ARG A 17 10.63 -16.79 22.36
N ASN A 18 10.53 -15.54 22.76
CA ASN A 18 9.98 -15.13 24.05
C ASN A 18 8.48 -14.83 24.00
N MET A 19 7.82 -15.01 22.84
CA MET A 19 6.40 -14.79 22.70
C MET A 19 5.63 -16.09 22.83
N SER A 20 4.65 -16.14 23.74
CA SER A 20 3.72 -17.28 23.86
C SER A 20 2.68 -17.28 22.74
N TYR A 21 2.22 -16.09 22.31
CA TYR A 21 1.26 -15.89 21.25
C TYR A 21 1.83 -15.00 20.16
N VAL A 22 1.56 -15.38 18.90
CA VAL A 22 1.82 -14.56 17.71
C VAL A 22 0.51 -14.46 16.94
N PHE A 23 -0.04 -13.25 16.82
CA PHE A 23 -1.23 -12.99 16.03
C PHE A 23 -0.82 -12.52 14.65
N VAL A 24 -1.39 -13.14 13.63
CA VAL A 24 -1.10 -12.84 12.24
C VAL A 24 -2.40 -12.52 11.50
N GLU A 25 -2.27 -11.81 10.43
CA GLU A 25 -3.39 -11.28 9.66
C GLU A 25 -4.13 -12.35 8.84
N SER A 26 -3.42 -13.41 8.41
CA SER A 26 -3.95 -14.40 7.49
C SER A 26 -3.49 -15.83 7.80
N ASP A 27 -4.22 -16.81 7.27
CA ASP A 27 -3.85 -18.21 7.34
C ASP A 27 -2.60 -18.51 6.49
N TYR A 28 -2.40 -17.76 5.40
CA TYR A 28 -1.16 -17.85 4.61
C TYR A 28 0.06 -17.43 5.45
N ILE A 29 0.01 -16.26 6.08
CA ILE A 29 1.09 -15.79 6.96
C ILE A 29 1.29 -16.76 8.14
N LYS A 30 0.20 -17.29 8.73
CA LYS A 30 0.29 -18.32 9.74
C LYS A 30 1.05 -19.55 9.23
N TYR A 31 0.69 -20.06 8.06
CA TYR A 31 1.37 -21.19 7.43
C TYR A 31 2.87 -20.93 7.23
N VAL A 32 3.22 -19.75 6.70
CA VAL A 32 4.63 -19.36 6.47
C VAL A 32 5.42 -19.33 7.79
N PHE A 33 4.84 -18.76 8.86
CA PHE A 33 5.44 -18.77 10.19
C PHE A 33 5.61 -20.20 10.74
N GLU A 34 4.58 -21.02 10.64
CA GLU A 34 4.61 -22.41 11.12
C GLU A 34 5.69 -23.22 10.41
N GLU A 35 5.80 -23.13 9.09
CA GLU A 35 6.83 -23.82 8.32
C GLU A 35 8.24 -23.36 8.68
N LYS A 36 8.44 -22.06 8.84
CA LYS A 36 9.72 -21.49 9.22
C LYS A 36 10.17 -21.93 10.60
N TYR A 37 9.26 -21.92 11.59
CA TYR A 37 9.56 -22.26 12.97
C TYR A 37 9.65 -23.77 13.19
N ARG A 38 8.86 -24.58 12.46
CA ARG A 38 8.98 -26.05 12.46
C ARG A 38 10.38 -26.48 12.06
N LYS A 39 10.93 -25.92 11.00
CA LYS A 39 12.32 -26.19 10.55
C LYS A 39 13.37 -25.81 11.60
N LYS A 40 13.12 -24.82 12.44
CA LYS A 40 14.05 -24.36 13.49
C LYS A 40 13.82 -24.98 14.87
N ARG A 41 12.93 -25.95 15.02
CA ARG A 41 12.52 -26.58 16.29
C ARG A 41 12.05 -25.59 17.37
N MET A 42 11.58 -24.40 16.99
CA MET A 42 11.14 -23.35 17.90
C MET A 42 9.64 -23.35 18.13
N TYR A 43 8.91 -24.16 17.39
CA TYR A 43 7.47 -24.19 17.32
C TYR A 43 6.74 -24.72 18.59
N LYS A 44 7.47 -25.42 19.47
CA LYS A 44 6.85 -26.21 20.54
C LYS A 44 6.07 -25.40 21.59
N TYR A 45 6.34 -24.12 21.71
CA TYR A 45 5.82 -23.27 22.79
C TYR A 45 5.04 -22.04 22.32
N GLN A 46 4.88 -21.85 21.03
CA GLN A 46 4.21 -20.68 20.48
C GLN A 46 2.86 -21.02 19.89
N HIS A 47 1.86 -20.18 20.18
CA HIS A 47 0.54 -20.27 19.61
C HIS A 47 0.39 -19.22 18.50
N ILE A 48 0.50 -19.64 17.24
CA ILE A 48 0.29 -18.77 16.10
C ILE A 48 -1.19 -18.80 15.73
N LYS A 49 -1.86 -17.64 15.76
CA LYS A 49 -3.29 -17.48 15.52
C LYS A 49 -3.55 -16.48 14.41
N SER A 50 -4.30 -16.90 13.39
CA SER A 50 -4.81 -16.02 12.34
C SER A 50 -6.14 -15.42 12.81
N LEU A 51 -6.11 -14.19 13.33
CA LEU A 51 -7.28 -13.51 13.88
C LEU A 51 -7.64 -12.21 13.16
N GLY A 52 -6.97 -11.92 12.04
CA GLY A 52 -7.07 -10.65 11.33
C GLY A 52 -6.10 -9.59 11.87
N TYR A 53 -6.15 -8.42 11.27
CA TYR A 53 -5.26 -7.31 11.59
C TYR A 53 -6.07 -6.07 11.99
N PRO A 54 -6.04 -5.65 13.28
CA PRO A 54 -6.89 -4.58 13.80
C PRO A 54 -6.70 -3.24 13.10
N ASP A 55 -5.47 -2.90 12.71
CA ASP A 55 -5.16 -1.62 12.08
C ASP A 55 -5.89 -1.40 10.75
N LEU A 56 -6.28 -2.48 10.06
CA LEU A 56 -7.02 -2.39 8.81
C LEU A 56 -8.47 -1.93 9.01
N GLU A 57 -9.04 -2.04 10.22
CA GLU A 57 -10.44 -1.69 10.47
C GLU A 57 -10.74 -0.22 10.16
N GLN A 58 -9.78 0.68 10.38
CA GLN A 58 -9.93 2.11 10.11
C GLN A 58 -10.08 2.46 8.63
N PHE A 59 -9.73 1.56 7.71
CA PHE A 59 -9.75 1.81 6.27
C PHE A 59 -11.00 1.26 5.58
N PHE A 60 -11.83 0.47 6.26
CA PHE A 60 -13.12 0.03 5.71
C PHE A 60 -14.13 1.17 5.75
N ASP A 61 -14.07 2.02 4.72
CA ASP A 61 -14.99 3.14 4.57
C ASP A 61 -16.31 2.66 3.96
N GLU A 62 -17.43 3.11 4.52
CA GLU A 62 -18.78 2.81 4.00
C GLU A 62 -19.34 3.98 3.17
N SER A 63 -18.60 5.09 3.04
CA SER A 63 -19.00 6.21 2.23
C SER A 63 -19.00 5.84 0.73
N GLU A 64 -19.94 6.41 -0.01
CA GLU A 64 -19.90 6.26 -1.47
C GLU A 64 -18.65 6.91 -2.03
N VAL A 65 -17.92 6.13 -2.84
CA VAL A 65 -16.79 6.66 -3.62
C VAL A 65 -17.34 7.65 -4.64
N GLY A 66 -17.07 8.91 -4.42
CA GLY A 66 -17.51 10.02 -5.25
C GLY A 66 -16.70 10.16 -6.55
N MET A 67 -16.86 11.30 -7.23
CA MET A 67 -16.02 11.66 -8.37
C MET A 67 -14.58 11.93 -7.88
N VAL A 68 -13.60 11.54 -8.69
CA VAL A 68 -12.19 11.83 -8.43
C VAL A 68 -11.94 13.33 -8.59
N LYS A 69 -11.59 13.98 -7.49
CA LYS A 69 -11.20 15.39 -7.42
C LYS A 69 -9.79 15.57 -6.88
N LYS A 70 -9.30 14.58 -6.13
CA LYS A 70 -8.02 14.62 -5.46
C LYS A 70 -7.24 13.34 -5.72
N ILE A 71 -6.07 13.51 -6.31
CA ILE A 71 -5.18 12.40 -6.71
C ILE A 71 -3.92 12.43 -5.87
N MET A 72 -3.59 11.32 -5.22
CA MET A 72 -2.33 11.15 -4.53
C MET A 72 -1.36 10.30 -5.34
N TRP A 73 -0.15 10.82 -5.56
CA TRP A 73 0.95 10.09 -6.16
C TRP A 73 2.01 9.72 -5.13
N THR A 74 2.25 8.42 -4.97
CA THR A 74 3.21 7.89 -3.99
C THR A 74 4.18 6.92 -4.65
N PRO A 75 5.28 7.43 -5.24
CA PRO A 75 6.31 6.55 -5.82
C PRO A 75 7.12 5.84 -4.73
N ARG A 76 7.61 4.64 -5.06
CA ARG A 76 8.47 3.84 -4.19
C ARG A 76 9.80 4.56 -3.93
N TRP A 77 10.34 4.37 -2.75
CA TRP A 77 11.61 4.95 -2.31
C TRP A 77 12.85 4.22 -2.86
N SER A 78 12.74 2.96 -3.27
CA SER A 78 13.85 2.14 -3.73
C SER A 78 13.84 1.99 -5.24
N TYR A 79 14.98 2.28 -5.87
CA TYR A 79 15.19 2.07 -7.32
C TYR A 79 15.76 0.68 -7.63
N ASP A 80 16.06 -0.14 -6.62
CA ASP A 80 16.57 -1.49 -6.83
C ASP A 80 15.55 -2.35 -7.59
N LYS A 81 15.87 -2.68 -8.84
CA LYS A 81 15.03 -3.52 -9.71
C LYS A 81 14.75 -4.92 -9.13
N LYS A 82 15.62 -5.41 -8.24
CA LYS A 82 15.41 -6.69 -7.55
C LYS A 82 14.33 -6.58 -6.45
N LEU A 83 14.07 -5.38 -5.98
CA LEU A 83 13.08 -5.06 -4.95
C LEU A 83 11.85 -4.32 -5.52
N GLY A 84 11.60 -4.45 -6.81
CA GLY A 84 10.42 -3.89 -7.45
C GLY A 84 10.59 -2.50 -8.06
N GLY A 85 11.74 -1.89 -7.95
CA GLY A 85 12.10 -0.61 -8.58
C GLY A 85 11.09 0.52 -8.43
N SER A 86 11.58 1.75 -8.26
CA SER A 86 10.72 2.93 -8.34
C SER A 86 10.50 3.33 -9.79
N HIS A 87 9.28 3.67 -10.15
CA HIS A 87 8.94 4.26 -11.45
C HIS A 87 8.89 5.80 -11.41
N PHE A 88 9.47 6.41 -10.39
CA PHE A 88 9.51 7.88 -10.24
C PHE A 88 10.03 8.58 -11.49
N PHE A 89 11.19 8.16 -12.01
CA PHE A 89 11.83 8.79 -13.17
C PHE A 89 11.04 8.59 -14.47
N GLU A 90 10.29 7.51 -14.57
CA GLU A 90 9.49 7.16 -15.75
C GLU A 90 8.21 8.01 -15.80
N TYR A 91 7.54 8.25 -14.67
CA TYR A 91 6.22 8.87 -14.62
C TYR A 91 6.18 10.29 -14.06
N LYS A 92 7.29 10.84 -13.55
CA LYS A 92 7.29 12.17 -12.95
C LYS A 92 6.80 13.28 -13.90
N ASP A 93 7.13 13.20 -15.17
CA ASP A 93 6.70 14.18 -16.17
C ASP A 93 5.23 13.98 -16.57
N ASP A 94 4.73 12.75 -16.58
CA ASP A 94 3.31 12.46 -16.79
C ASP A 94 2.44 13.04 -15.67
N ILE A 95 2.92 13.04 -14.43
CA ILE A 95 2.21 13.63 -13.30
C ILE A 95 2.03 15.14 -13.48
N PHE A 96 3.06 15.85 -13.95
CA PHE A 96 2.93 17.27 -14.28
C PHE A 96 1.95 17.51 -15.42
N LYS A 97 2.00 16.67 -16.46
CA LYS A 97 1.06 16.76 -17.59
C LYS A 97 -0.37 16.49 -17.16
N ILE A 98 -0.62 15.51 -16.28
CA ILE A 98 -1.94 15.25 -15.70
C ILE A 98 -2.46 16.50 -14.99
N LYS A 99 -1.62 17.19 -14.19
CA LYS A 99 -2.00 18.42 -13.50
C LYS A 99 -2.30 19.57 -14.48
N GLU A 100 -1.50 19.74 -15.52
CA GLU A 100 -1.68 20.76 -16.54
C GLU A 100 -2.99 20.54 -17.34
N GLU A 101 -3.26 19.30 -17.75
CA GLU A 101 -4.47 18.93 -18.49
C GLU A 101 -5.74 18.98 -17.62
N ASN A 102 -5.61 18.92 -16.29
CA ASN A 102 -6.73 18.89 -15.33
C ASN A 102 -6.51 19.90 -14.20
N PRO A 103 -6.56 21.20 -14.45
CA PRO A 103 -6.21 22.22 -13.46
C PRO A 103 -7.11 22.21 -12.22
N ASP A 104 -8.35 21.76 -12.35
CA ASP A 104 -9.33 21.69 -11.25
C ASP A 104 -9.10 20.49 -10.32
N ILE A 105 -8.26 19.52 -10.71
CA ILE A 105 -7.90 18.39 -9.88
C ILE A 105 -6.82 18.78 -8.88
N GLU A 106 -7.05 18.51 -7.59
CA GLU A 106 -5.99 18.61 -6.59
C GLU A 106 -5.03 17.41 -6.74
N LEU A 107 -3.75 17.68 -6.95
CA LEU A 107 -2.72 16.65 -7.02
C LEU A 107 -1.82 16.75 -5.79
N VAL A 108 -1.63 15.61 -5.12
CA VAL A 108 -0.80 15.47 -3.93
C VAL A 108 0.37 14.55 -4.25
N PHE A 109 1.57 15.05 -4.12
CA PHE A 109 2.80 14.26 -4.18
C PHE A 109 3.22 13.89 -2.76
N ARG A 110 3.18 12.60 -2.46
CA ARG A 110 3.57 12.06 -1.16
C ARG A 110 4.71 11.05 -1.33
N PRO A 111 5.98 11.51 -1.39
CA PRO A 111 7.12 10.61 -1.46
C PRO A 111 7.30 9.85 -0.14
N HIS A 112 7.88 8.66 -0.22
CA HIS A 112 8.41 8.02 0.98
C HIS A 112 9.54 8.88 1.58
N PRO A 113 9.65 9.06 2.90
CA PRO A 113 10.66 9.92 3.52
C PRO A 113 12.11 9.64 3.09
N LEU A 114 12.44 8.40 2.77
CA LEU A 114 13.78 7.99 2.33
C LEU A 114 14.00 8.11 0.82
N MET A 115 13.00 8.51 0.02
CA MET A 115 13.07 8.39 -1.44
C MET A 115 14.21 9.23 -2.04
N PHE A 116 14.24 10.51 -1.77
CA PHE A 116 15.26 11.39 -2.33
C PHE A 116 16.66 11.08 -1.79
N GLU A 117 16.78 10.83 -0.49
CA GLU A 117 18.04 10.39 0.11
C GLU A 117 18.60 9.15 -0.58
N GLN A 118 17.75 8.14 -0.84
CA GLN A 118 18.20 6.93 -1.53
C GLN A 118 18.57 7.19 -2.99
N PHE A 119 17.84 8.05 -3.69
CA PHE A 119 18.18 8.39 -5.08
C PHE A 119 19.51 9.13 -5.17
N ILE A 120 19.78 10.04 -4.25
CA ILE A 120 21.05 10.77 -4.18
C ILE A 120 22.19 9.83 -3.81
N ASN A 121 22.03 8.99 -2.79
CA ASN A 121 23.04 8.04 -2.35
C ASN A 121 23.41 7.01 -3.44
N GLN A 122 22.47 6.72 -4.35
CA GLN A 122 22.69 5.82 -5.48
C GLN A 122 23.18 6.54 -6.76
N GLY A 123 23.36 7.87 -6.70
CA GLY A 123 23.79 8.67 -7.84
C GLY A 123 22.76 8.79 -8.97
N LEU A 124 21.50 8.58 -8.68
CA LEU A 124 20.39 8.69 -9.63
C LEU A 124 19.85 10.12 -9.73
N MET A 125 20.13 10.94 -8.73
CA MET A 125 19.71 12.32 -8.60
C MET A 125 20.76 13.08 -7.77
N THR A 126 20.95 14.35 -8.06
CA THR A 126 21.74 15.27 -7.24
C THR A 126 20.83 16.04 -6.29
N ALA A 127 21.41 16.70 -5.27
CA ALA A 127 20.65 17.57 -4.36
C ALA A 127 20.04 18.79 -5.12
N ASP A 128 20.74 19.30 -6.12
CA ASP A 128 20.23 20.41 -6.93
C ASP A 128 19.03 19.98 -7.79
N GLU A 129 19.06 18.75 -8.32
CA GLU A 129 17.93 18.19 -9.07
C GLU A 129 16.73 17.91 -8.15
N GLU A 130 16.94 17.47 -6.91
CA GLU A 130 15.85 17.34 -5.92
C GLU A 130 15.19 18.69 -5.66
N GLU A 131 15.98 19.75 -5.39
CA GLU A 131 15.42 21.09 -5.13
C GLU A 131 14.73 21.66 -6.37
N ALA A 132 15.28 21.47 -7.56
CA ALA A 132 14.64 21.86 -8.81
C ALA A 132 13.29 21.13 -9.00
N PHE A 133 13.23 19.83 -8.69
CA PHE A 133 11.98 19.07 -8.73
C PHE A 133 10.95 19.59 -7.73
N LYS A 134 11.36 19.86 -6.48
CA LYS A 134 10.48 20.45 -5.46
C LYS A 134 9.99 21.84 -5.85
N SER A 135 10.80 22.66 -6.53
CA SER A 135 10.38 23.95 -7.08
C SER A 135 9.31 23.75 -8.16
N LYS A 136 9.53 22.84 -9.09
CA LYS A 136 8.54 22.50 -10.12
C LYS A 136 7.21 21.99 -9.53
N ILE A 137 7.23 21.20 -8.45
CA ILE A 137 6.04 20.77 -7.69
C ILE A 137 5.28 22.00 -7.16
N ARG A 138 5.97 22.97 -6.54
CA ARG A 138 5.34 24.20 -6.02
C ARG A 138 4.74 25.05 -7.14
N GLU A 139 5.49 25.27 -8.21
CA GLU A 139 5.07 26.07 -9.39
C GLU A 139 3.83 25.46 -10.07
N ALA A 140 3.75 24.15 -10.15
CA ALA A 140 2.60 23.43 -10.70
C ALA A 140 1.41 23.37 -9.73
N SER A 141 1.48 23.98 -8.54
CA SER A 141 0.44 23.90 -7.51
C SER A 141 0.10 22.46 -7.11
N ILE A 142 1.11 21.59 -7.09
CA ILE A 142 1.01 20.23 -6.56
C ILE A 142 1.34 20.29 -5.08
N LYS A 143 0.44 19.76 -4.23
CA LYS A 143 0.67 19.71 -2.79
C LYS A 143 1.79 18.70 -2.47
N TYR A 144 2.86 19.16 -1.82
CA TYR A 144 3.85 18.25 -1.23
C TYR A 144 3.39 17.81 0.14
N ASP A 145 3.15 16.50 0.32
CA ASP A 145 2.68 15.94 1.59
C ASP A 145 3.80 15.15 2.28
N SER A 146 4.19 15.60 3.46
CA SER A 146 5.18 14.97 4.34
C SER A 146 4.61 14.64 5.73
N ASP A 147 3.28 14.63 5.88
CA ASP A 147 2.64 14.28 7.14
C ASP A 147 3.03 12.84 7.56
N SER A 148 3.31 12.67 8.85
CA SER A 148 3.59 11.34 9.42
C SER A 148 2.37 10.43 9.44
N MET A 149 1.15 10.99 9.46
CA MET A 149 -0.12 10.26 9.52
C MET A 149 -0.61 9.87 8.13
N ILE A 150 -0.27 8.66 7.72
CA ILE A 150 -0.68 8.15 6.40
C ILE A 150 -2.20 7.95 6.27
N SER A 151 -2.88 7.66 7.38
CA SER A 151 -4.34 7.46 7.38
C SER A 151 -5.09 8.70 6.88
N ASN A 152 -4.67 9.90 7.27
CA ASN A 152 -5.27 11.15 6.79
C ASN A 152 -5.16 11.25 5.27
N ALA A 153 -3.96 11.02 4.73
CA ALA A 153 -3.73 11.07 3.29
C ALA A 153 -4.58 10.04 2.53
N ILE A 154 -4.78 8.84 3.08
CA ILE A 154 -5.61 7.80 2.50
C ILE A 154 -7.09 8.23 2.44
N HIS A 155 -7.61 8.80 3.53
CA HIS A 155 -9.01 9.23 3.58
C HIS A 155 -9.28 10.47 2.74
N GLU A 156 -8.35 11.42 2.69
CA GLU A 156 -8.50 12.68 1.98
C GLU A 156 -8.40 12.60 0.45
N ASN A 157 -7.82 11.56 -0.10
CA ASN A 157 -7.62 11.44 -1.55
C ASN A 157 -8.60 10.46 -2.18
N ASP A 158 -9.00 10.70 -3.43
CA ASP A 158 -10.02 9.92 -4.16
C ASP A 158 -9.41 8.88 -5.09
N LEU A 159 -8.16 9.08 -5.50
CA LEU A 159 -7.41 8.19 -6.40
C LEU A 159 -5.97 8.09 -5.92
N LEU A 160 -5.45 6.87 -5.91
CA LEU A 160 -4.04 6.59 -5.68
C LEU A 160 -3.34 6.22 -6.98
N ILE A 161 -2.24 6.91 -7.30
CA ILE A 161 -1.26 6.49 -8.30
C ILE A 161 -0.01 6.06 -7.54
N THR A 162 0.41 4.82 -7.72
CA THR A 162 1.57 4.27 -6.99
C THR A 162 2.23 3.15 -7.77
N ASP A 163 3.45 2.83 -7.40
CA ASP A 163 4.14 1.60 -7.73
C ASP A 163 4.12 0.63 -6.54
N TYR A 164 5.03 -0.33 -6.45
CA TYR A 164 5.02 -1.36 -5.41
C TYR A 164 5.19 -0.75 -3.99
N SER A 165 4.09 -0.63 -3.26
CA SER A 165 4.03 -0.02 -1.92
C SER A 165 2.96 -0.66 -1.04
N SER A 166 3.23 -0.76 0.26
CA SER A 166 2.25 -1.26 1.25
C SER A 166 1.00 -0.39 1.39
N ILE A 167 1.04 0.88 0.98
CA ILE A 167 -0.13 1.78 0.99
C ILE A 167 -1.28 1.25 0.13
N ILE A 168 -0.99 0.42 -0.89
CA ILE A 168 -1.99 -0.20 -1.76
C ILE A 168 -3.06 -0.90 -0.94
N ILE A 169 -2.65 -1.67 0.08
CA ILE A 169 -3.58 -2.45 0.91
C ILE A 169 -4.56 -1.52 1.62
N ASN A 170 -4.04 -0.54 2.33
CA ASN A 170 -4.83 0.39 3.12
C ASN A 170 -5.76 1.24 2.25
N PHE A 171 -5.24 1.74 1.12
CA PHE A 171 -6.03 2.54 0.18
C PHE A 171 -7.11 1.71 -0.51
N PHE A 172 -6.81 0.45 -0.89
CA PHE A 172 -7.78 -0.45 -1.52
C PHE A 172 -9.02 -0.67 -0.66
N LEU A 173 -8.83 -0.82 0.67
CA LEU A 173 -9.91 -1.07 1.62
C LEU A 173 -10.90 0.09 1.74
N THR A 174 -10.53 1.31 1.31
CA THR A 174 -11.46 2.45 1.23
C THR A 174 -12.44 2.35 0.06
N GLY A 175 -12.28 1.40 -0.85
CA GLY A 175 -13.09 1.27 -2.05
C GLY A 175 -12.71 2.21 -3.20
N LYS A 176 -11.81 3.14 -2.99
CA LYS A 176 -11.36 4.11 -3.97
C LYS A 176 -10.45 3.47 -5.04
N PRO A 177 -10.44 4.00 -6.27
CA PRO A 177 -9.61 3.45 -7.34
C PRO A 177 -8.12 3.62 -7.10
N ILE A 178 -7.36 2.65 -7.61
CA ILE A 178 -5.88 2.66 -7.61
C ILE A 178 -5.40 2.45 -9.03
N ILE A 179 -4.43 3.25 -9.45
CA ILE A 179 -3.62 3.00 -10.65
C ILE A 179 -2.24 2.55 -10.18
N TYR A 180 -1.93 1.30 -10.46
CA TYR A 180 -0.65 0.68 -10.16
C TYR A 180 0.28 0.84 -11.37
N CYS A 181 1.32 1.63 -11.23
CA CYS A 181 2.40 1.73 -12.20
C CYS A 181 3.23 0.45 -12.08
N LYS A 182 3.14 -0.42 -13.08
CA LYS A 182 3.63 -1.79 -12.99
C LYS A 182 5.10 -1.85 -12.66
N ALA A 183 5.41 -2.44 -11.53
CA ALA A 183 6.75 -2.84 -11.12
C ALA A 183 7.01 -4.31 -11.48
N ASN A 184 8.24 -4.78 -11.26
CA ASN A 184 8.64 -6.16 -11.55
C ASN A 184 8.07 -7.20 -10.57
N TYR A 185 7.18 -6.81 -9.66
CA TYR A 185 6.56 -7.68 -8.68
C TYR A 185 5.05 -7.64 -8.78
N ASP A 186 4.44 -8.80 -8.69
CA ASP A 186 3.02 -8.95 -8.45
C ASP A 186 2.73 -8.83 -6.95
N LEU A 187 1.48 -8.50 -6.61
CA LEU A 187 1.01 -8.61 -5.24
C LEU A 187 1.14 -10.07 -4.79
N ASN A 188 1.49 -10.29 -3.51
CA ASN A 188 1.66 -11.65 -2.99
C ASN A 188 0.34 -12.42 -2.93
N ASP A 189 0.41 -13.72 -2.62
CA ASP A 189 -0.76 -14.62 -2.64
C ASP A 189 -1.92 -14.17 -1.74
N ASP A 190 -1.62 -13.48 -0.61
CA ASP A 190 -2.67 -12.94 0.25
C ASP A 190 -3.42 -11.75 -0.37
N TYR A 191 -2.73 -10.97 -1.22
CA TYR A 191 -3.24 -9.73 -1.83
C TYR A 191 -3.39 -9.82 -3.35
N SER A 192 -3.09 -10.97 -3.96
CA SER A 192 -3.27 -11.21 -5.39
C SER A 192 -4.71 -10.96 -5.85
N ARG A 193 -5.67 -11.25 -4.97
CA ARG A 193 -7.08 -10.98 -5.18
C ARG A 193 -7.37 -9.48 -5.34
N MET A 194 -6.66 -8.59 -4.63
CA MET A 194 -6.80 -7.14 -4.79
C MET A 194 -6.39 -6.66 -6.18
N ALA A 195 -5.44 -7.34 -6.84
CA ALA A 195 -5.02 -7.00 -8.20
C ALA A 195 -6.17 -7.00 -9.21
N GLU A 196 -7.22 -7.82 -9.00
CA GLU A 196 -8.41 -7.84 -9.85
C GLU A 196 -9.24 -6.55 -9.78
N GLY A 197 -9.06 -5.74 -8.73
CA GLY A 197 -9.75 -4.46 -8.50
C GLY A 197 -8.89 -3.22 -8.75
N ILE A 198 -7.69 -3.37 -9.29
CA ILE A 198 -6.68 -2.31 -9.49
C ILE A 198 -6.43 -2.11 -10.99
N TYR A 199 -6.28 -0.85 -11.43
CA TYR A 199 -5.86 -0.52 -12.78
C TYR A 199 -4.34 -0.64 -12.89
N VAL A 200 -3.84 -1.45 -13.81
CA VAL A 200 -2.41 -1.65 -14.01
C VAL A 200 -1.96 -0.86 -15.23
N ALA A 201 -1.15 0.18 -15.02
CA ALA A 201 -0.56 0.99 -16.08
C ALA A 201 0.85 0.45 -16.39
N GLU A 202 1.07 0.00 -17.61
CA GLU A 202 2.37 -0.49 -18.09
C GLU A 202 3.19 0.60 -18.77
N ASN A 203 2.58 1.77 -19.04
CA ASN A 203 3.19 2.92 -19.70
C ASN A 203 2.40 4.21 -19.45
N SER A 204 2.99 5.35 -19.85
CA SER A 204 2.42 6.69 -19.73
C SER A 204 1.06 6.86 -20.40
N GLU A 205 0.85 6.18 -21.54
CA GLU A 205 -0.42 6.27 -22.27
C GLU A 205 -1.56 5.63 -21.46
N GLN A 206 -1.35 4.44 -20.92
CA GLN A 206 -2.33 3.76 -20.07
C GLN A 206 -2.57 4.52 -18.78
N LEU A 207 -1.53 5.09 -18.16
CA LEU A 207 -1.69 5.96 -16.98
C LEU A 207 -2.63 7.12 -17.29
N SER A 208 -2.37 7.85 -18.37
CA SER A 208 -3.20 8.98 -18.81
C SER A 208 -4.64 8.57 -19.13
N GLN A 209 -4.84 7.43 -19.80
CA GLN A 209 -6.17 6.89 -20.13
C GLN A 209 -6.97 6.55 -18.85
N TYR A 210 -6.36 5.87 -17.89
CA TYR A 210 -7.04 5.53 -16.63
C TYR A 210 -7.38 6.77 -15.80
N VAL A 211 -6.45 7.74 -15.71
CA VAL A 211 -6.73 8.98 -15.00
C VAL A 211 -7.92 9.71 -15.64
N LYS A 212 -7.91 9.90 -16.96
CA LYS A 212 -9.02 10.55 -17.69
C LYS A 212 -10.35 9.81 -17.50
N MET A 213 -10.33 8.49 -17.55
CA MET A 213 -11.51 7.67 -17.34
C MET A 213 -12.11 7.87 -15.94
N LEU A 214 -11.26 7.83 -14.90
CA LEU A 214 -11.68 7.92 -13.51
C LEU A 214 -12.14 9.33 -13.12
N ILE A 215 -11.46 10.38 -13.59
CA ILE A 215 -11.89 11.77 -13.39
C ILE A 215 -13.29 12.01 -13.99
N ASN A 216 -13.59 11.37 -15.14
CA ASN A 216 -14.90 11.45 -15.78
C ASN A 216 -15.98 10.54 -15.13
N GLY A 217 -15.71 10.01 -13.94
CA GLY A 217 -16.65 9.19 -13.17
C GLY A 217 -16.87 7.77 -13.71
N LYS A 218 -16.00 7.29 -14.59
CA LYS A 218 -16.07 5.92 -15.13
C LYS A 218 -15.10 5.02 -14.35
N ASP A 219 -15.65 4.13 -13.53
CA ASP A 219 -14.89 3.18 -12.72
C ASP A 219 -15.41 1.75 -12.91
N PRO A 220 -15.03 1.08 -14.02
CA PRO A 220 -15.48 -0.30 -14.31
C PRO A 220 -15.12 -1.34 -13.26
N LEU A 221 -14.10 -1.10 -12.42
CA LEU A 221 -13.67 -2.04 -11.39
C LEU A 221 -14.31 -1.78 -10.03
N LYS A 222 -15.20 -0.78 -9.90
CA LYS A 222 -15.84 -0.41 -8.62
C LYS A 222 -16.55 -1.58 -7.94
N GLU A 223 -17.39 -2.30 -8.68
CA GLU A 223 -18.14 -3.44 -8.14
C GLU A 223 -17.21 -4.60 -7.75
N LYS A 224 -16.22 -4.88 -8.59
CA LYS A 224 -15.22 -5.91 -8.30
C LYS A 224 -14.43 -5.58 -7.03
N ARG A 225 -14.03 -4.34 -6.86
CA ARG A 225 -13.37 -3.84 -5.65
C ARG A 225 -14.25 -4.03 -4.41
N ALA A 226 -15.53 -3.66 -4.49
CA ALA A 226 -16.48 -3.81 -3.39
C ALA A 226 -16.68 -5.28 -2.99
N GLU A 227 -16.77 -6.21 -3.96
CA GLU A 227 -16.82 -7.66 -3.71
C GLU A 227 -15.61 -8.12 -2.88
N ILE A 228 -14.42 -7.77 -3.32
CA ILE A 228 -13.16 -8.15 -2.68
C ILE A 228 -13.07 -7.55 -1.27
N ILE A 229 -13.40 -6.27 -1.11
CA ILE A 229 -13.42 -5.60 0.20
C ILE A 229 -14.35 -6.29 1.18
N SER A 230 -15.51 -6.76 0.72
CA SER A 230 -16.45 -7.52 1.56
C SER A 230 -15.82 -8.81 2.11
N GLU A 231 -14.98 -9.50 1.34
CA GLU A 231 -14.24 -10.67 1.80
C GLU A 231 -13.23 -10.31 2.91
N TYR A 232 -12.45 -9.22 2.69
CA TYR A 232 -11.48 -8.73 3.68
C TYR A 232 -12.16 -8.21 4.96
N LYS A 233 -13.29 -7.51 4.84
CA LYS A 233 -14.07 -7.00 5.97
C LYS A 233 -14.47 -8.11 6.91
N LYS A 234 -14.97 -9.24 6.40
CA LYS A 234 -15.34 -10.42 7.19
C LYS A 234 -14.17 -10.98 8.01
N LYS A 235 -12.96 -10.88 7.48
CA LYS A 235 -11.74 -11.42 8.08
C LYS A 235 -11.16 -10.48 9.14
N HIS A 236 -11.14 -9.18 8.88
CA HIS A 236 -10.39 -8.21 9.67
C HIS A 236 -11.24 -7.46 10.70
N VAL A 237 -12.50 -7.11 10.40
CA VAL A 237 -13.37 -6.38 11.32
C VAL A 237 -13.62 -7.22 12.59
N GLY A 238 -13.48 -6.60 13.76
CA GLY A 238 -13.59 -7.26 15.05
C GLY A 238 -12.34 -8.06 15.46
N SER A 239 -11.24 -7.93 14.74
CA SER A 239 -10.00 -8.67 15.03
C SER A 239 -9.41 -8.30 16.38
N ALA A 240 -9.46 -7.04 16.80
CA ALA A 240 -9.02 -6.62 18.13
C ALA A 240 -9.76 -7.37 19.23
N LYS A 241 -11.09 -7.49 19.12
CA LYS A 241 -11.90 -8.26 20.08
C LYS A 241 -11.51 -9.74 20.09
N ARG A 242 -11.35 -10.36 18.92
CA ARG A 242 -10.93 -11.77 18.83
C ARG A 242 -9.58 -12.03 19.49
N ILE A 243 -8.63 -11.09 19.36
CA ILE A 243 -7.31 -11.17 20.02
C ILE A 243 -7.46 -11.10 21.54
N VAL A 244 -8.24 -10.13 22.06
CA VAL A 244 -8.48 -9.97 23.51
C VAL A 244 -9.19 -11.21 24.07
N ASP A 245 -10.22 -11.72 23.41
CA ASP A 245 -10.94 -12.92 23.84
C ASP A 245 -10.00 -14.15 23.89
N CYS A 246 -9.11 -14.30 22.90
CA CYS A 246 -8.11 -15.36 22.85
C CYS A 246 -7.14 -15.29 24.04
N LEU A 247 -6.62 -14.12 24.36
CA LEU A 247 -5.71 -13.90 25.47
C LEU A 247 -6.39 -14.11 26.82
N THR A 248 -7.62 -13.66 26.97
CA THR A 248 -8.41 -13.84 28.20
C THR A 248 -8.69 -15.32 28.46
N ALA A 249 -9.08 -16.06 27.43
CA ALA A 249 -9.28 -17.51 27.55
C ALA A 249 -7.99 -18.29 27.89
N ALA A 250 -6.84 -17.79 27.45
CA ALA A 250 -5.54 -18.39 27.78
C ALA A 250 -5.11 -18.15 29.23
N LYS A 251 -5.47 -17.00 29.81
CA LYS A 251 -5.15 -16.67 31.22
C LYS A 251 -5.94 -17.53 32.22
N ASN A 252 -7.10 -18.04 31.82
CA ASN A 252 -8.00 -18.82 32.66
C ASN A 252 -7.72 -20.34 32.59
N LYS A 253 -6.68 -20.76 31.87
CA LYS A 253 -6.19 -22.15 31.80
C LYS A 253 -4.88 -22.30 32.54
#